data_e6b7d32967ba8d1ee80eff9ee7e082da
#
_entry.id   e6b7d32967ba8d1ee80eff9ee7e082da
#
_cell.length_a   1.000
_cell.length_b   1.000
_cell.length_c   1.000
_cell.angle_alpha   90.00
_cell.angle_beta   90.00
_cell.angle_gamma   90.00
#
_symmetry.space_group_name_H-M   'P 1'
#
loop_
_entity.id
_entity.type
_entity.pdbx_description
1 polymer ?
#
loop_
_entity_poly.entity_id
_entity_poly.type
_entity_poly.pdbx_seq_one_letter_code
_entity_poly.pdbx_strand_id
1 'polypeptide(L)'
;MKTMILLGEGYEEVEAITVIDYLRRAQIPIDIVSINETLSTIGDHGIEIMADKLLDDIDTDSYDMVITPGGRPGAEKLAKDKRVTDLIAQQVARDKYVSSICASPIALEAAGITKDLEGTCYPGFEDQVHYKTFHEDITYYDENHKVLTSRGPATAVYFALDIIRILKGDAKAQEVADGLLLPIVEEKKG
;
A
#
# COMPACT_ATOMS: atom_id res chain seq x y z
N MET A 1 14.58 -5.91 -5.18
CA MET A 1 13.34 -5.24 -5.65
C MET A 1 13.26 -3.86 -5.02
N LYS A 2 12.85 -2.87 -5.78
CA LYS A 2 12.72 -1.47 -5.37
C LYS A 2 11.24 -1.11 -5.28
N THR A 3 10.83 -0.46 -4.21
CA THR A 3 9.42 -0.13 -3.97
C THR A 3 9.21 1.38 -3.88
N MET A 4 7.99 1.84 -4.13
CA MET A 4 7.54 3.19 -3.83
C MET A 4 6.22 3.17 -3.07
N ILE A 5 6.05 4.15 -2.19
CA ILE A 5 4.77 4.46 -1.56
C ILE A 5 4.32 5.85 -2.02
N LEU A 6 3.10 5.94 -2.54
CA LEU A 6 2.54 7.18 -3.07
C LEU A 6 1.76 7.93 -1.98
N LEU A 7 2.15 9.15 -1.70
CA LEU A 7 1.48 10.00 -0.73
C LEU A 7 0.71 11.13 -1.42
N GLY A 8 -0.62 11.09 -1.32
CA GLY A 8 -1.50 12.23 -1.60
C GLY A 8 -1.86 12.93 -0.29
N GLU A 9 -2.01 14.24 -0.29
CA GLU A 9 -2.43 15.03 0.88
C GLU A 9 -3.66 14.41 1.57
N GLY A 10 -3.58 14.15 2.88
CA GLY A 10 -4.61 13.47 3.65
C GLY A 10 -4.49 11.94 3.63
N TYR A 11 -3.29 11.41 3.41
CA TYR A 11 -3.00 9.98 3.60
C TYR A 11 -3.14 9.58 5.08
N GLU A 12 -3.42 8.30 5.36
CA GLU A 12 -3.43 7.77 6.73
C GLU A 12 -1.98 7.52 7.20
N GLU A 13 -1.58 8.26 8.25
CA GLU A 13 -0.20 8.26 8.75
C GLU A 13 0.23 6.90 9.28
N VAL A 14 -0.64 6.23 10.04
CA VAL A 14 -0.32 4.91 10.62
C VAL A 14 -0.02 3.90 9.51
N GLU A 15 -0.80 3.90 8.45
CA GLU A 15 -0.61 2.98 7.33
C GLU A 15 0.67 3.28 6.56
N ALA A 16 0.91 4.55 6.25
CA ALA A 16 2.11 4.96 5.52
C ALA A 16 3.39 4.69 6.32
N ILE A 17 3.45 5.16 7.58
CA ILE A 17 4.65 5.06 8.41
C ILE A 17 4.96 3.61 8.75
N THR A 18 3.95 2.78 9.05
CA THR A 18 4.16 1.36 9.34
C THR A 18 4.81 0.65 8.17
N VAL A 19 4.31 0.85 6.96
CA VAL A 19 4.89 0.24 5.75
C VAL A 19 6.32 0.73 5.54
N ILE A 20 6.57 2.03 5.62
CA ILE A 20 7.90 2.62 5.42
C ILE A 20 8.90 2.05 6.43
N ASP A 21 8.56 2.06 7.73
CA ASP A 21 9.45 1.57 8.79
C ASP A 21 9.77 0.08 8.62
N TYR A 22 8.73 -0.76 8.38
CA TYR A 22 8.90 -2.21 8.29
C TYR A 22 9.72 -2.61 7.07
N LEU A 23 9.48 -2.00 5.90
CA LEU A 23 10.26 -2.28 4.71
C LEU A 23 11.73 -1.86 4.89
N ARG A 24 11.97 -0.72 5.54
CA ARG A 24 13.34 -0.27 5.87
C ARG A 24 14.03 -1.23 6.85
N ARG A 25 13.34 -1.76 7.87
CA ARG A 25 13.85 -2.84 8.75
C ARG A 25 14.21 -4.09 7.97
N ALA A 26 13.38 -4.47 7.00
CA ALA A 26 13.63 -5.61 6.12
C ALA A 26 14.74 -5.35 5.07
N GLN A 27 15.34 -4.16 5.05
CA GLN A 27 16.31 -3.73 4.02
C GLN A 27 15.73 -3.83 2.61
N ILE A 28 14.46 -3.46 2.45
CA ILE A 28 13.80 -3.29 1.17
C ILE A 28 13.86 -1.80 0.83
N PRO A 29 14.49 -1.40 -0.29
CA PRO A 29 14.48 -0.01 -0.72
C PRO A 29 13.06 0.47 -0.98
N ILE A 30 12.67 1.54 -0.29
CA ILE A 30 11.38 2.20 -0.45
C ILE A 30 11.59 3.70 -0.59
N ASP A 31 11.14 4.26 -1.70
CA ASP A 31 11.07 5.71 -1.91
C ASP A 31 9.66 6.21 -1.49
N ILE A 32 9.64 7.27 -0.71
CA ILE A 32 8.42 8.01 -0.37
C ILE A 32 8.19 9.01 -1.50
N VAL A 33 7.09 8.86 -2.23
CA VAL A 33 6.82 9.64 -3.44
C VAL A 33 5.57 10.50 -3.25
N SER A 34 5.74 11.81 -3.32
CA SER A 34 4.62 12.76 -3.30
C SER A 34 3.97 12.85 -4.68
N ILE A 35 2.65 12.77 -4.72
CA ILE A 35 1.86 13.08 -5.91
C ILE A 35 1.51 14.58 -6.01
N ASN A 36 1.81 15.35 -4.96
CA ASN A 36 1.59 16.79 -4.90
C ASN A 36 2.70 17.53 -5.68
N GLU A 37 2.58 18.88 -5.78
CA GLU A 37 3.61 19.73 -6.40
C GLU A 37 4.84 19.95 -5.50
N THR A 38 4.79 19.50 -4.23
CA THR A 38 5.83 19.67 -3.23
C THR A 38 6.22 18.35 -2.59
N LEU A 39 7.44 18.28 -2.04
CA LEU A 39 7.89 17.14 -1.25
C LEU A 39 7.22 17.06 0.13
N SER A 40 6.77 18.18 0.68
CA SER A 40 5.98 18.20 1.92
C SER A 40 4.61 17.59 1.67
N THR A 41 4.24 16.59 2.48
CA THR A 41 2.94 15.93 2.44
C THR A 41 2.35 15.88 3.84
N ILE A 42 1.09 16.29 4.00
CA ILE A 42 0.42 16.31 5.30
C ILE A 42 -0.64 15.21 5.30
N GLY A 43 -0.59 14.35 6.32
CA GLY A 43 -1.57 13.28 6.53
C GLY A 43 -2.92 13.79 7.04
N ASP A 44 -3.87 12.87 7.15
CA ASP A 44 -5.25 13.18 7.55
C ASP A 44 -5.36 13.68 9.00
N HIS A 45 -4.37 13.34 9.84
CA HIS A 45 -4.27 13.77 11.24
C HIS A 45 -3.22 14.86 11.46
N GLY A 46 -2.75 15.50 10.39
CA GLY A 46 -1.86 16.66 10.44
C GLY A 46 -0.38 16.36 10.66
N ILE A 47 0.04 15.10 10.53
CA ILE A 47 1.47 14.74 10.58
C ILE A 47 2.10 14.98 9.21
N GLU A 48 3.14 15.80 9.19
CA GLU A 48 3.88 16.08 7.97
C GLU A 48 4.97 15.04 7.73
N ILE A 49 5.02 14.50 6.52
CA ILE A 49 6.13 13.69 6.01
C ILE A 49 6.78 14.42 4.83
N MET A 50 8.10 14.52 4.88
CA MET A 50 8.87 14.98 3.73
C MET A 50 9.12 13.77 2.81
N ALA A 51 8.53 13.79 1.62
CA ALA A 51 8.77 12.77 0.61
C ALA A 51 10.20 12.83 0.07
N ASP A 52 10.70 11.69 -0.39
CA ASP A 52 12.03 11.60 -1.00
C ASP A 52 12.02 12.18 -2.44
N LYS A 53 10.88 12.09 -3.13
CA LYS A 53 10.74 12.44 -4.56
C LYS A 53 9.34 12.92 -4.90
N LEU A 54 9.23 13.67 -6.01
CA LEU A 54 7.95 13.92 -6.68
C LEU A 54 7.67 12.82 -7.71
N LEU A 55 6.40 12.51 -7.94
CA LEU A 55 6.00 11.51 -8.93
C LEU A 55 6.45 11.90 -10.35
N ASP A 56 6.47 13.18 -10.66
CA ASP A 56 6.87 13.68 -11.98
C ASP A 56 8.39 13.59 -12.23
N ASP A 57 9.19 13.44 -11.17
CA ASP A 57 10.66 13.44 -11.26
C ASP A 57 11.26 12.03 -11.31
N ILE A 58 10.43 10.98 -11.29
CA ILE A 58 10.91 9.60 -11.21
C ILE A 58 10.64 8.80 -12.49
N ASP A 59 11.55 7.89 -12.79
CA ASP A 59 11.30 6.80 -13.73
C ASP A 59 10.50 5.69 -13.03
N THR A 60 9.19 5.68 -13.25
CA THR A 60 8.28 4.71 -12.64
C THR A 60 8.55 3.27 -13.07
N ASP A 61 9.16 3.06 -14.24
CA ASP A 61 9.51 1.74 -14.75
C ASP A 61 10.61 1.06 -13.93
N SER A 62 11.39 1.84 -13.18
CA SER A 62 12.46 1.34 -12.31
C SER A 62 11.97 0.70 -11.00
N TYR A 63 10.66 0.76 -10.70
CA TYR A 63 10.10 0.20 -9.48
C TYR A 63 9.40 -1.15 -9.73
N ASP A 64 9.58 -2.06 -8.77
CA ASP A 64 8.99 -3.39 -8.80
C ASP A 64 7.62 -3.43 -8.11
N MET A 65 7.38 -2.53 -7.14
CA MET A 65 6.12 -2.45 -6.39
C MET A 65 5.69 -1.00 -6.17
N VAL A 66 4.40 -0.75 -6.37
CA VAL A 66 3.70 0.49 -6.00
C VAL A 66 2.78 0.21 -4.81
N ILE A 67 2.87 1.06 -3.79
CA ILE A 67 2.09 0.95 -2.55
C ILE A 67 1.25 2.21 -2.37
N THR A 68 -0.03 2.03 -2.04
CA THR A 68 -0.97 3.14 -1.79
C THR A 68 -1.55 3.01 -0.37
N PRO A 69 -1.20 3.93 0.56
CA PRO A 69 -1.84 4.00 1.86
C PRO A 69 -3.24 4.58 1.75
N GLY A 70 -4.08 4.33 2.74
CA GLY A 70 -5.41 4.92 2.84
C GLY A 70 -5.40 6.35 3.35
N GLY A 71 -6.39 6.67 4.18
CA GLY A 71 -6.80 8.04 4.46
C GLY A 71 -7.76 8.50 3.38
N ARG A 72 -9.01 8.82 3.74
CA ARG A 72 -10.03 9.07 2.73
C ARG A 72 -9.66 10.20 1.76
N PRO A 73 -9.19 11.37 2.24
CA PRO A 73 -8.79 12.46 1.34
C PRO A 73 -7.63 12.07 0.41
N GLY A 74 -6.62 11.38 0.96
CA GLY A 74 -5.46 10.90 0.21
C GLY A 74 -5.83 9.87 -0.86
N ALA A 75 -6.63 8.87 -0.48
CA ALA A 75 -7.11 7.84 -1.39
C ALA A 75 -7.94 8.41 -2.56
N GLU A 76 -8.80 9.40 -2.27
CA GLU A 76 -9.56 10.09 -3.31
C GLU A 76 -8.65 10.88 -4.28
N LYS A 77 -7.57 11.47 -3.77
CA LYS A 77 -6.57 12.15 -4.62
C LYS A 77 -5.82 11.16 -5.50
N LEU A 78 -5.38 10.03 -4.92
CA LEU A 78 -4.75 8.96 -5.69
C LEU A 78 -5.67 8.45 -6.81
N ALA A 79 -6.94 8.23 -6.51
CA ALA A 79 -7.93 7.75 -7.48
C ALA A 79 -8.26 8.76 -8.60
N LYS A 80 -8.15 10.07 -8.31
CA LYS A 80 -8.40 11.14 -9.28
C LYS A 80 -7.18 11.52 -10.11
N ASP A 81 -5.98 11.15 -9.67
CA ASP A 81 -4.74 11.46 -10.39
C ASP A 81 -4.48 10.43 -11.49
N LYS A 82 -4.59 10.89 -12.73
CA LYS A 82 -4.38 10.00 -13.89
C LYS A 82 -2.97 9.41 -13.94
N ARG A 83 -1.94 10.09 -13.44
CA ARG A 83 -0.57 9.57 -13.37
C ARG A 83 -0.52 8.32 -12.47
N VAL A 84 -1.25 8.36 -11.35
CA VAL A 84 -1.35 7.27 -10.38
C VAL A 84 -2.14 6.09 -10.96
N THR A 85 -3.33 6.34 -11.52
CA THR A 85 -4.17 5.28 -12.06
C THR A 85 -3.54 4.60 -13.27
N ASP A 86 -2.88 5.37 -14.16
CA ASP A 86 -2.11 4.81 -15.28
C ASP A 86 -0.92 3.97 -14.78
N LEU A 87 -0.20 4.43 -13.75
CA LEU A 87 0.90 3.70 -13.14
C LEU A 87 0.44 2.36 -12.56
N ILE A 88 -0.66 2.36 -11.79
CA ILE A 88 -1.25 1.14 -11.22
C ILE A 88 -1.61 0.14 -12.32
N ALA A 89 -2.33 0.59 -13.36
CA ALA A 89 -2.70 -0.25 -14.49
C ALA A 89 -1.48 -0.82 -15.22
N GLN A 90 -0.43 -0.01 -15.43
CA GLN A 90 0.81 -0.44 -16.05
C GLN A 90 1.59 -1.45 -15.21
N GLN A 91 1.61 -1.32 -13.88
CA GLN A 91 2.28 -2.28 -13.00
C GLN A 91 1.65 -3.67 -13.15
N VAL A 92 0.33 -3.77 -13.08
CA VAL A 92 -0.38 -5.04 -13.26
C VAL A 92 -0.16 -5.59 -14.68
N ALA A 93 -0.27 -4.76 -15.72
CA ALA A 93 -0.06 -5.19 -17.11
C ALA A 93 1.36 -5.70 -17.38
N ARG A 94 2.34 -5.26 -16.58
CA ARG A 94 3.75 -5.68 -16.66
C ARG A 94 4.13 -6.80 -15.69
N ASP A 95 3.15 -7.44 -15.09
CA ASP A 95 3.35 -8.50 -14.09
C ASP A 95 4.21 -8.06 -12.89
N LYS A 96 4.06 -6.78 -12.47
CA LYS A 96 4.69 -6.18 -11.29
C LYS A 96 3.70 -6.08 -10.14
N TYR A 97 4.21 -5.75 -8.95
CA TYR A 97 3.42 -5.75 -7.73
C TYR A 97 2.68 -4.43 -7.49
N VAL A 98 1.46 -4.55 -6.98
CA VAL A 98 0.68 -3.43 -6.43
C VAL A 98 0.19 -3.80 -5.03
N SER A 99 0.25 -2.86 -4.10
CA SER A 99 -0.28 -3.06 -2.75
C SER A 99 -1.13 -1.86 -2.35
N SER A 100 -2.33 -2.11 -1.81
CA SER A 100 -3.29 -1.06 -1.48
C SER A 100 -4.01 -1.37 -0.18
N ILE A 101 -4.16 -0.37 0.71
CA ILE A 101 -4.78 -0.59 2.02
C ILE A 101 -5.92 0.39 2.28
N CYS A 102 -6.91 -0.03 3.07
CA CYS A 102 -7.99 0.80 3.61
C CYS A 102 -8.93 1.35 2.53
N ALA A 103 -8.99 2.67 2.36
CA ALA A 103 -9.78 3.33 1.33
C ALA A 103 -9.10 3.32 -0.06
N SER A 104 -7.78 3.12 -0.12
CA SER A 104 -7.01 3.25 -1.35
C SER A 104 -7.34 2.28 -2.48
N PRO A 105 -7.97 1.11 -2.26
CA PRO A 105 -8.46 0.30 -3.36
C PRO A 105 -9.40 1.02 -4.34
N ILE A 106 -9.98 2.18 -3.98
CA ILE A 106 -10.70 3.03 -4.96
C ILE A 106 -9.78 3.51 -6.09
N ALA A 107 -8.46 3.60 -5.85
CA ALA A 107 -7.50 3.91 -6.91
C ALA A 107 -7.27 2.71 -7.85
N LEU A 108 -7.37 1.48 -7.35
CA LEU A 108 -7.36 0.27 -8.18
C LEU A 108 -8.62 0.21 -9.07
N GLU A 109 -9.78 0.59 -8.50
CA GLU A 109 -11.04 0.71 -9.26
C GLU A 109 -10.91 1.76 -10.36
N ALA A 110 -10.41 2.95 -10.03
CA ALA A 110 -10.19 4.02 -10.98
C ALA A 110 -9.16 3.65 -12.07
N ALA A 111 -8.21 2.77 -11.77
CA ALA A 111 -7.27 2.20 -12.73
C ALA A 111 -7.93 1.12 -13.64
N GLY A 112 -9.16 0.70 -13.33
CA GLY A 112 -9.93 -0.25 -14.14
C GLY A 112 -9.50 -1.71 -13.99
N ILE A 113 -8.81 -2.08 -12.91
CA ILE A 113 -8.26 -3.43 -12.74
C ILE A 113 -9.06 -4.33 -11.79
N THR A 114 -9.94 -3.78 -10.95
CA THR A 114 -10.59 -4.50 -9.83
C THR A 114 -11.51 -5.63 -10.25
N LYS A 115 -12.22 -5.50 -11.38
CA LYS A 115 -13.19 -6.49 -11.86
C LYS A 115 -12.60 -7.89 -12.11
N ASP A 116 -11.31 -7.99 -12.32
CA ASP A 116 -10.61 -9.25 -12.54
C ASP A 116 -9.86 -9.71 -11.28
N LEU A 117 -9.75 -8.84 -10.25
CA LEU A 117 -9.04 -9.09 -9.00
C LEU A 117 -9.92 -9.70 -7.92
N GLU A 118 -9.28 -10.41 -7.03
CA GLU A 118 -9.79 -10.76 -5.71
C GLU A 118 -9.11 -9.88 -4.65
N GLY A 119 -9.85 -9.36 -3.66
CA GLY A 119 -9.25 -8.45 -2.70
C GLY A 119 -10.19 -8.00 -1.59
N THR A 120 -9.67 -7.10 -0.76
CA THR A 120 -10.37 -6.49 0.38
C THR A 120 -10.19 -4.97 0.39
N CYS A 121 -10.98 -4.28 1.19
CA CYS A 121 -10.88 -2.84 1.43
C CYS A 121 -11.40 -2.48 2.82
N TYR A 122 -11.37 -1.21 3.16
CA TYR A 122 -11.95 -0.69 4.40
C TYR A 122 -13.47 -0.92 4.43
N PRO A 123 -14.06 -1.36 5.55
CA PRO A 123 -15.50 -1.54 5.69
C PRO A 123 -16.29 -0.28 5.29
N GLY A 124 -17.26 -0.45 4.39
CA GLY A 124 -18.05 0.64 3.82
C GLY A 124 -17.51 1.22 2.50
N PHE A 125 -16.44 0.64 1.95
CA PHE A 125 -15.95 0.96 0.60
C PHE A 125 -16.29 -0.12 -0.43
N GLU A 126 -16.96 -1.20 -0.04
CA GLU A 126 -17.32 -2.34 -0.88
C GLU A 126 -18.16 -1.92 -2.09
N ASP A 127 -19.03 -0.91 -1.91
CA ASP A 127 -19.86 -0.36 -3.00
C ASP A 127 -19.07 0.54 -3.98
N GLN A 128 -17.80 0.84 -3.67
CA GLN A 128 -16.93 1.69 -4.48
C GLN A 128 -15.77 0.90 -5.13
N VAL A 129 -15.58 -0.37 -4.77
CA VAL A 129 -14.51 -1.23 -5.29
C VAL A 129 -15.10 -2.56 -5.73
N HIS A 130 -15.23 -2.75 -7.04
CA HIS A 130 -15.96 -3.89 -7.62
C HIS A 130 -14.99 -5.04 -7.92
N TYR A 131 -14.57 -5.76 -6.88
CA TYR A 131 -13.75 -6.95 -7.03
C TYR A 131 -14.55 -8.11 -7.67
N LYS A 132 -13.84 -8.98 -8.39
CA LYS A 132 -14.38 -10.27 -8.84
C LYS A 132 -14.84 -11.11 -7.65
N THR A 133 -14.05 -11.11 -6.57
CA THR A 133 -14.39 -11.72 -5.29
C THR A 133 -13.91 -10.80 -4.18
N PHE A 134 -14.84 -10.38 -3.32
CA PHE A 134 -14.52 -9.62 -2.12
C PHE A 134 -14.22 -10.56 -0.95
N HIS A 135 -13.14 -10.27 -0.20
CA HIS A 135 -12.70 -11.01 0.97
C HIS A 135 -12.76 -10.12 2.22
N GLU A 136 -13.10 -10.71 3.38
CA GLU A 136 -13.09 -10.00 4.67
C GLU A 136 -11.81 -10.25 5.48
N ASP A 137 -10.81 -10.86 4.86
CA ASP A 137 -9.52 -11.15 5.48
C ASP A 137 -8.77 -9.86 5.86
N ILE A 138 -7.92 -9.95 6.88
CA ILE A 138 -7.06 -8.83 7.33
C ILE A 138 -6.19 -8.34 6.18
N THR A 139 -5.63 -9.27 5.42
CA THR A 139 -4.91 -9.04 4.17
C THR A 139 -5.36 -10.08 3.15
N TYR A 140 -5.35 -9.71 1.89
CA TYR A 140 -5.60 -10.65 0.79
C TYR A 140 -4.60 -10.43 -0.33
N TYR A 141 -3.92 -11.50 -0.75
CA TYR A 141 -2.96 -11.47 -1.85
C TYR A 141 -3.49 -12.24 -3.05
N ASP A 142 -3.85 -11.53 -4.10
CA ASP A 142 -4.15 -12.12 -5.40
C ASP A 142 -2.84 -12.44 -6.14
N GLU A 143 -2.41 -13.71 -6.02
CA GLU A 143 -1.15 -14.18 -6.63
C GLU A 143 -1.16 -14.08 -8.15
N ASN A 144 -2.33 -14.26 -8.80
CA ASN A 144 -2.44 -14.25 -10.25
C ASN A 144 -2.17 -12.87 -10.83
N HIS A 145 -2.46 -11.81 -10.07
CA HIS A 145 -2.30 -10.42 -10.50
C HIS A 145 -1.20 -9.68 -9.71
N LYS A 146 -0.59 -10.32 -8.71
CA LYS A 146 0.40 -9.73 -7.81
C LYS A 146 -0.10 -8.48 -7.08
N VAL A 147 -1.36 -8.53 -6.66
CA VAL A 147 -2.01 -7.43 -5.93
C VAL A 147 -2.28 -7.85 -4.50
N LEU A 148 -1.73 -7.10 -3.54
CA LEU A 148 -2.00 -7.27 -2.12
C LEU A 148 -2.93 -6.16 -1.64
N THR A 149 -3.98 -6.52 -0.90
CA THR A 149 -4.90 -5.56 -0.29
C THR A 149 -5.06 -5.80 1.21
N SER A 150 -5.46 -4.76 1.96
CA SER A 150 -5.71 -4.83 3.40
C SER A 150 -6.78 -3.83 3.85
N ARG A 151 -7.26 -3.96 5.10
CA ARG A 151 -8.51 -3.32 5.53
C ARG A 151 -8.37 -1.95 6.18
N GLY A 152 -7.28 -1.65 6.88
CA GLY A 152 -7.22 -0.36 7.58
C GLY A 152 -6.05 -0.20 8.55
N PRO A 153 -6.03 0.87 9.36
CA PRO A 153 -4.85 1.24 10.15
C PRO A 153 -4.34 0.14 11.07
N ALA A 154 -5.22 -0.57 11.78
CA ALA A 154 -4.82 -1.65 12.68
C ALA A 154 -4.27 -2.89 11.94
N THR A 155 -4.61 -3.07 10.66
CA THR A 155 -4.12 -4.17 9.84
C THR A 155 -2.82 -3.84 9.11
N ALA A 156 -2.32 -2.60 9.19
CA ALA A 156 -1.11 -2.13 8.53
C ALA A 156 0.14 -2.94 8.91
N VAL A 157 0.18 -3.47 10.13
CA VAL A 157 1.25 -4.37 10.62
C VAL A 157 1.34 -5.62 9.75
N TYR A 158 0.22 -6.31 9.55
CA TYR A 158 0.15 -7.54 8.75
C TYR A 158 0.36 -7.25 7.26
N PHE A 159 -0.21 -6.16 6.77
CA PHE A 159 -0.01 -5.69 5.41
C PHE A 159 1.47 -5.45 5.08
N ALA A 160 2.21 -4.77 5.94
CA ALA A 160 3.64 -4.52 5.77
C ALA A 160 4.46 -5.83 5.85
N LEU A 161 4.11 -6.75 6.76
CA LEU A 161 4.77 -8.07 6.86
C LEU A 161 4.49 -8.94 5.63
N ASP A 162 3.28 -8.89 5.06
CA ASP A 162 2.96 -9.61 3.83
C ASP A 162 3.72 -9.04 2.62
N ILE A 163 3.89 -7.72 2.52
CA ILE A 163 4.78 -7.11 1.51
C ILE A 163 6.20 -7.68 1.67
N ILE A 164 6.73 -7.75 2.90
CA ILE A 164 8.07 -8.31 3.16
C ILE A 164 8.11 -9.78 2.76
N ARG A 165 7.09 -10.56 3.09
CA ARG A 165 6.98 -11.98 2.74
C ARG A 165 7.01 -12.18 1.22
N ILE A 166 6.23 -11.40 0.48
CA ILE A 166 6.18 -11.43 -0.98
C ILE A 166 7.55 -11.10 -1.59
N LEU A 167 8.25 -10.09 -1.06
CA LEU A 167 9.48 -9.57 -1.68
C LEU A 167 10.76 -10.26 -1.19
N LYS A 168 10.78 -10.81 0.04
CA LYS A 168 11.98 -11.34 0.71
C LYS A 168 11.79 -12.74 1.34
N GLY A 169 10.56 -13.26 1.34
CA GLY A 169 10.22 -14.57 1.90
C GLY A 169 9.89 -14.55 3.40
N ASP A 170 9.35 -15.70 3.87
CA ASP A 170 8.83 -15.87 5.24
C ASP A 170 9.88 -15.59 6.33
N ALA A 171 11.11 -16.04 6.14
CA ALA A 171 12.16 -15.87 7.14
C ALA A 171 12.45 -14.39 7.45
N LYS A 172 12.44 -13.52 6.43
CA LYS A 172 12.67 -12.09 6.63
C LYS A 172 11.45 -11.42 7.26
N ALA A 173 10.23 -11.80 6.88
CA ALA A 173 9.02 -11.30 7.51
C ALA A 173 8.98 -11.67 9.00
N GLN A 174 9.36 -12.92 9.35
CA GLN A 174 9.42 -13.36 10.75
C GLN A 174 10.51 -12.63 11.54
N GLU A 175 11.71 -12.42 10.97
CA GLU A 175 12.78 -11.64 11.62
C GLU A 175 12.30 -10.24 12.00
N VAL A 176 11.56 -9.57 11.09
CA VAL A 176 11.00 -8.25 11.37
C VAL A 176 9.91 -8.33 12.42
N ALA A 177 8.98 -9.27 12.32
CA ALA A 177 7.90 -9.47 13.30
C ALA A 177 8.44 -9.72 14.72
N ASP A 178 9.50 -10.53 14.85
CA ASP A 178 10.18 -10.80 16.14
C ASP A 178 10.79 -9.51 16.70
N GLY A 179 11.47 -8.74 15.85
CA GLY A 179 12.07 -7.45 16.24
C GLY A 179 11.05 -6.40 16.68
N LEU A 180 9.80 -6.54 16.24
CA LEU A 180 8.65 -5.68 16.62
C LEU A 180 7.90 -6.21 17.86
N LEU A 181 8.30 -7.36 18.40
CA LEU A 181 7.62 -8.06 19.48
C LEU A 181 6.19 -8.50 19.14
N LEU A 182 5.85 -8.61 17.85
CA LEU A 182 4.51 -8.97 17.43
C LEU A 182 4.04 -10.34 17.96
N PRO A 183 4.86 -11.42 17.92
CA PRO A 183 4.46 -12.71 18.46
C PRO A 183 4.10 -12.67 19.95
N ILE A 184 4.80 -11.84 20.73
CA ILE A 184 4.49 -11.65 22.17
C ILE A 184 3.13 -10.96 22.36
N VAL A 185 2.80 -10.02 21.48
CA VAL A 185 1.50 -9.31 21.53
C VAL A 185 0.38 -10.27 21.16
N GLU A 186 0.56 -11.07 20.12
CA GLU A 186 -0.43 -12.05 19.66
C GLU A 186 -0.69 -13.13 20.72
N GLU A 187 0.36 -13.71 21.30
CA GLU A 187 0.25 -14.71 22.38
C GLU A 187 -0.52 -14.20 23.61
N LYS A 188 -0.32 -12.93 23.98
CA LYS A 188 -0.97 -12.36 25.17
C LYS A 188 -2.38 -11.85 24.94
N LYS A 189 -2.81 -11.73 23.70
CA LYS A 189 -4.17 -11.29 23.34
C LYS A 189 -5.13 -12.44 23.04
N GLY A 190 -4.61 -13.63 22.72
CA GLY A 190 -5.38 -14.87 22.56
C GLY A 190 -5.62 -15.53 23.90
#